data_b925fbd8a75dc67357952c2b0c07866f
#
_entry.id   b925fbd8a75dc67357952c2b0c07866f
#
_cell.length_a   1.000
_cell.length_b   1.000
_cell.length_c   1.000
_cell.angle_alpha   90.00
_cell.angle_beta   90.00
_cell.angle_gamma   90.00
#
_symmetry.space_group_name_H-M   'P 1'
#
loop_
_entity.id
_entity.type
_entity.pdbx_description
1 polymer ?
#
loop_
_entity_poly.entity_id
_entity_poly.type
_entity_poly.pdbx_seq_one_letter_code
_entity_poly.pdbx_strand_id
1 'polypeptide(L)'
;MVRACSLPIGLMDNPIYLSEIKEIALYFPIFFTKDNNEEFSIKCLFSLINDHNVFINKKGNFTALYLPVYFRCFPFVIATNEKTNEKLLCFRTNTELLKKARDKKYIPFFDKNGQLSDTLKDIMQILNILENEKDKTRNAINLLIEHGLI
;
A
#
# COMPACT_ATOMS: atom_id res chain seq x y z
N MET A 1 8.32 -0.48 -15.64
CA MET A 1 9.25 -1.07 -14.66
C MET A 1 9.33 -0.10 -13.49
N VAL A 2 8.66 -0.40 -12.38
CA VAL A 2 8.70 0.45 -11.18
C VAL A 2 10.07 0.31 -10.56
N ARG A 3 10.84 1.40 -10.47
CA ARG A 3 12.12 1.37 -9.76
C ARG A 3 11.86 1.22 -8.27
N ALA A 4 12.24 0.09 -7.71
CA ALA A 4 12.04 -0.25 -6.30
C ALA A 4 12.92 0.57 -5.33
N CYS A 5 13.84 1.41 -5.83
CA CYS A 5 14.62 2.36 -5.01
C CYS A 5 13.75 3.31 -4.17
N SER A 6 12.46 3.26 -4.39
CA SER A 6 11.47 4.14 -3.81
C SER A 6 10.52 3.42 -2.85
N LEU A 7 10.57 2.09 -2.82
CA LEU A 7 9.72 1.31 -1.93
C LEU A 7 10.29 1.34 -0.51
N PRO A 8 9.44 1.25 0.51
CA PRO A 8 9.89 1.13 1.90
C PRO A 8 10.64 -0.20 2.07
N ILE A 9 11.97 -0.16 1.96
CA ILE A 9 12.85 -1.33 1.98
C ILE A 9 12.74 -2.10 3.30
N GLY A 10 12.41 -1.40 4.40
CA GLY A 10 12.32 -1.96 5.75
C GLY A 10 10.99 -2.61 6.11
N LEU A 11 10.03 -2.72 5.19
CA LEU A 11 8.77 -3.40 5.52
C LEU A 11 8.93 -4.91 5.49
N MET A 12 8.67 -5.54 6.63
CA MET A 12 8.61 -7.00 6.76
C MET A 12 7.29 -7.55 6.19
N ASP A 13 6.21 -6.84 6.41
CA ASP A 13 4.86 -7.23 6.01
C ASP A 13 4.04 -6.04 5.50
N ASN A 14 2.91 -6.34 4.88
CA ASN A 14 1.99 -5.34 4.38
C ASN A 14 0.54 -5.83 4.44
N PRO A 15 -0.41 -4.99 4.87
CA PRO A 15 -1.82 -5.34 4.77
C PRO A 15 -2.23 -5.54 3.30
N ILE A 16 -3.07 -6.53 3.08
CA ILE A 16 -3.63 -6.87 1.77
C ILE A 16 -5.16 -6.92 1.83
N TYR A 17 -5.79 -6.85 0.67
CA TYR A 17 -7.23 -6.86 0.53
C TYR A 17 -7.69 -8.11 -0.22
N LEU A 18 -8.97 -8.49 -0.07
CA LEU A 18 -9.54 -9.67 -0.70
C LEU A 18 -9.30 -9.74 -2.21
N SER A 19 -9.38 -8.60 -2.88
CA SER A 19 -9.18 -8.50 -4.33
C SER A 19 -7.78 -8.87 -4.80
N GLU A 20 -6.77 -8.82 -3.91
CA GLU A 20 -5.37 -9.13 -4.24
C GLU A 20 -4.92 -10.54 -3.84
N ILE A 21 -5.72 -11.25 -3.01
CA ILE A 21 -5.27 -12.51 -2.40
C ILE A 21 -4.79 -13.53 -3.44
N LYS A 22 -5.49 -13.66 -4.55
CA LYS A 22 -5.16 -14.64 -5.59
C LYS A 22 -3.78 -14.39 -6.19
N GLU A 23 -3.48 -13.14 -6.51
CA GLU A 23 -2.20 -12.73 -7.09
C GLU A 23 -1.09 -12.77 -6.07
N ILE A 24 -1.35 -12.31 -4.85
CA ILE A 24 -0.37 -12.27 -3.77
C ILE A 24 0.03 -13.68 -3.34
N ALA A 25 -0.92 -14.61 -3.22
CA ALA A 25 -0.67 -15.99 -2.80
C ALA A 25 0.29 -16.75 -3.73
N LEU A 26 0.46 -16.30 -4.97
CA LEU A 26 1.42 -16.91 -5.91
C LEU A 26 2.88 -16.55 -5.60
N TYR A 27 3.13 -15.47 -4.85
CA TYR A 27 4.47 -14.92 -4.67
C TYR A 27 4.87 -14.71 -3.22
N PHE A 28 3.89 -14.52 -2.31
CA PHE A 28 4.14 -14.12 -0.94
C PHE A 28 3.38 -15.00 0.05
N PRO A 29 3.99 -15.39 1.17
CA PRO A 29 3.24 -15.93 2.28
C PRO A 29 2.18 -14.97 2.78
N ILE A 30 0.97 -15.48 3.03
CA ILE A 30 -0.15 -14.74 3.59
C ILE A 30 -0.40 -15.23 5.00
N PHE A 31 -0.67 -14.31 5.93
CA PHE A 31 -0.95 -14.64 7.32
C PHE A 31 -1.95 -13.67 7.94
N PHE A 32 -2.60 -14.12 9.01
CA PHE A 32 -3.45 -13.27 9.84
C PHE A 32 -2.66 -12.76 11.04
N THR A 33 -2.93 -11.54 11.46
CA THR A 33 -2.34 -10.92 12.64
C THR A 33 -3.37 -10.08 13.36
N LYS A 34 -3.22 -9.95 14.67
CA LYS A 34 -3.97 -9.00 15.48
C LYS A 34 -3.17 -7.73 15.70
N ASP A 35 -3.83 -6.61 15.73
CA ASP A 35 -3.25 -5.34 16.16
C ASP A 35 -3.40 -5.15 17.68
N ASN A 36 -3.00 -3.98 18.18
CA ASN A 36 -3.10 -3.64 19.60
C ASN A 36 -4.54 -3.54 20.11
N ASN A 37 -5.52 -3.43 19.22
CA ASN A 37 -6.96 -3.39 19.54
C ASN A 37 -7.61 -4.77 19.40
N GLU A 38 -6.82 -5.85 19.28
CA GLU A 38 -7.30 -7.21 19.04
C GLU A 38 -8.04 -7.41 17.69
N GLU A 39 -7.93 -6.43 16.77
CA GLU A 39 -8.52 -6.54 15.45
C GLU A 39 -7.64 -7.38 14.52
N PHE A 40 -8.25 -8.37 13.88
CA PHE A 40 -7.56 -9.18 12.88
C PHE A 40 -7.39 -8.42 11.57
N SER A 41 -6.23 -8.62 10.97
CA SER A 41 -5.92 -8.18 9.61
C SER A 41 -5.22 -9.29 8.84
N ILE A 42 -5.34 -9.27 7.51
CA ILE A 42 -4.62 -10.16 6.63
C ILE A 42 -3.44 -9.40 6.02
N LYS A 43 -2.27 -10.04 6.02
CA LYS A 43 -1.02 -9.43 5.54
C LYS A 43 -0.25 -10.40 4.65
N CYS A 44 0.59 -9.85 3.78
CA CYS A 44 1.63 -10.62 3.09
C CYS A 44 3.01 -10.32 3.69
N LEU A 45 3.87 -11.33 3.68
CA LEU A 45 5.20 -11.29 4.27
C LEU A 45 6.26 -11.07 3.19
N PHE A 46 7.17 -10.12 3.42
CA PHE A 46 8.30 -9.82 2.52
C PHE A 46 9.65 -10.25 3.12
N SER A 47 9.73 -10.40 4.43
CA SER A 47 10.93 -10.83 5.12
C SER A 47 10.63 -11.31 6.54
N LEU A 48 11.48 -12.19 7.05
CA LEU A 48 11.54 -12.57 8.46
C LEU A 48 12.61 -11.76 9.23
N ILE A 49 13.32 -10.87 8.54
CA ILE A 49 14.40 -10.06 9.11
C ILE A 49 14.00 -8.59 9.00
N ASN A 50 14.14 -7.84 10.11
CA ASN A 50 13.88 -6.42 10.15
C ASN A 50 14.74 -5.66 9.12
N ASP A 51 14.19 -4.56 8.61
CA ASP A 51 14.86 -3.65 7.67
C ASP A 51 15.37 -4.33 6.39
N HIS A 52 14.78 -5.46 6.03
CA HIS A 52 15.13 -6.19 4.83
C HIS A 52 13.86 -6.60 4.06
N ASN A 53 13.92 -6.54 2.74
CA ASN A 53 12.87 -7.08 1.86
C ASN A 53 13.54 -8.00 0.84
N VAL A 54 13.27 -9.30 0.92
CA VAL A 54 13.92 -10.31 0.06
C VAL A 54 13.54 -10.17 -1.41
N PHE A 55 12.47 -9.46 -1.71
CA PHE A 55 12.02 -9.19 -3.08
C PHE A 55 12.64 -7.92 -3.69
N ILE A 56 13.57 -7.26 -2.99
CA ILE A 56 14.32 -6.14 -3.53
C ILE A 56 15.77 -6.57 -3.71
N ASN A 57 16.23 -6.60 -4.95
CA ASN A 57 17.60 -6.99 -5.26
C ASN A 57 18.61 -5.86 -4.93
N LYS A 58 19.92 -6.17 -5.02
CA LYS A 58 21.01 -5.22 -4.73
C LYS A 58 20.99 -3.94 -5.59
N LYS A 59 20.28 -3.95 -6.72
CA LYS A 59 20.11 -2.79 -7.60
C LYS A 59 18.85 -1.96 -7.22
N GLY A 60 18.15 -2.34 -6.16
CA GLY A 60 16.90 -1.69 -5.71
C GLY A 60 15.68 -2.02 -6.57
N ASN A 61 15.71 -3.06 -7.40
CA ASN A 61 14.56 -3.48 -8.20
C ASN A 61 13.73 -4.53 -7.47
N PHE A 62 12.41 -4.39 -7.53
CA PHE A 62 11.48 -5.38 -7.05
C PHE A 62 11.48 -6.59 -8.01
N THR A 63 11.59 -7.80 -7.48
CA THR A 63 11.85 -9.02 -8.26
C THR A 63 10.62 -9.91 -8.47
N ALA A 64 9.58 -9.79 -7.63
CA ALA A 64 8.33 -10.51 -7.86
C ALA A 64 7.56 -9.92 -9.05
N LEU A 65 6.80 -10.77 -9.75
CA LEU A 65 6.01 -10.35 -10.93
C LEU A 65 4.79 -9.51 -10.56
N TYR A 66 4.26 -9.68 -9.34
CA TYR A 66 3.15 -8.89 -8.82
C TYR A 66 3.66 -7.87 -7.80
N LEU A 67 3.29 -6.61 -7.98
CA LEU A 67 3.57 -5.54 -7.02
C LEU A 67 2.28 -5.23 -6.26
N PRO A 68 2.21 -5.50 -4.93
CA PRO A 68 1.04 -5.21 -4.13
C PRO A 68 0.55 -3.77 -4.27
N VAL A 69 -0.76 -3.56 -4.25
CA VAL A 69 -1.39 -2.26 -4.54
C VAL A 69 -0.90 -1.17 -3.60
N TYR A 70 -0.64 -1.51 -2.34
CA TYR A 70 -0.03 -0.58 -1.39
C TYR A 70 1.26 0.05 -1.94
N PHE A 71 2.16 -0.75 -2.51
CA PHE A 71 3.41 -0.21 -3.08
C PHE A 71 3.17 0.61 -4.34
N ARG A 72 2.12 0.30 -5.10
CA ARG A 72 1.76 1.10 -6.30
C ARG A 72 1.28 2.50 -5.94
N CYS A 73 0.64 2.65 -4.78
CA CYS A 73 0.16 3.93 -4.28
C CYS A 73 1.18 4.68 -3.43
N PHE A 74 2.22 4.00 -2.93
CA PHE A 74 3.23 4.62 -2.06
C PHE A 74 3.88 5.84 -2.74
N PRO A 75 4.05 6.98 -2.08
CA PRO A 75 3.89 7.25 -0.64
C PRO A 75 2.52 7.80 -0.21
N PHE A 76 1.50 7.69 -1.05
CA PHE A 76 0.18 8.24 -0.80
C PHE A 76 -0.70 7.29 0.00
N VAL A 77 -1.56 7.86 0.83
CA VAL A 77 -2.57 7.15 1.64
C VAL A 77 -3.82 8.02 1.74
N ILE A 78 -4.98 7.41 1.93
CA ILE A 78 -6.18 8.13 2.35
C ILE A 78 -6.24 8.10 3.89
N ALA A 79 -6.46 9.25 4.49
CA ALA A 79 -6.78 9.40 5.89
C ALA A 79 -8.17 10.01 6.04
N THR A 80 -8.91 9.58 7.05
CA THR A 80 -10.21 10.17 7.39
C THR A 80 -10.02 11.15 8.54
N ASN A 81 -10.53 12.36 8.39
CA ASN A 81 -10.57 13.32 9.47
C ASN A 81 -11.65 12.89 10.46
N GLU A 82 -11.27 12.56 11.68
CA GLU A 82 -12.18 12.05 12.72
C GLU A 82 -13.29 13.04 13.09
N LYS A 83 -13.08 14.34 12.91
CA LYS A 83 -14.04 15.38 13.26
C LYS A 83 -15.06 15.68 12.16
N THR A 84 -14.61 15.67 10.90
CA THR A 84 -15.46 16.04 9.75
C THR A 84 -15.90 14.84 8.94
N ASN A 85 -15.33 13.65 9.19
CA ASN A 85 -15.49 12.42 8.40
C ASN A 85 -15.08 12.58 6.92
N GLU A 86 -14.29 13.60 6.63
CA GLU A 86 -13.80 13.86 5.28
C GLU A 86 -12.57 13.01 4.98
N LYS A 87 -12.52 12.47 3.77
CA LYS A 87 -11.37 11.72 3.28
C LYS A 87 -10.34 12.68 2.67
N LEU A 88 -9.11 12.60 3.18
CA LEU A 88 -8.00 13.43 2.75
C LEU A 88 -6.92 12.56 2.11
N LEU A 89 -6.42 12.99 0.94
CA LEU A 89 -5.21 12.41 0.37
C LEU A 89 -4.00 12.93 1.14
N CYS A 90 -3.33 12.01 1.82
CA CYS A 90 -2.12 12.28 2.57
C CYS A 90 -0.91 11.62 1.90
N PHE A 91 0.29 12.03 2.25
CA PHE A 91 1.52 11.41 1.80
C PHE A 91 2.58 11.41 2.90
N ARG A 92 3.45 10.40 2.88
CA ARG A 92 4.58 10.31 3.81
C ARG A 92 5.69 11.27 3.38
N THR A 93 6.07 12.20 4.25
CA THR A 93 7.05 13.24 3.96
C THR A 93 8.51 12.76 4.06
N ASN A 94 8.78 11.73 4.85
CA ASN A 94 10.12 11.17 5.08
C ASN A 94 10.55 10.17 3.99
N THR A 95 10.23 10.45 2.74
CA THR A 95 10.57 9.59 1.61
C THR A 95 11.38 10.38 0.57
N GLU A 96 12.40 9.73 -0.01
CA GLU A 96 13.18 10.30 -1.11
C GLU A 96 12.39 10.45 -2.42
N LEU A 97 11.18 9.88 -2.48
CA LEU A 97 10.28 9.99 -3.64
C LEU A 97 9.73 11.38 -3.83
N LEU A 98 9.57 12.12 -2.72
CA LEU A 98 9.00 13.44 -2.73
C LEU A 98 10.15 14.46 -2.67
N LYS A 99 10.41 15.12 -3.78
CA LYS A 99 11.36 16.24 -3.82
C LYS A 99 10.60 17.51 -4.16
N LYS A 100 11.00 18.62 -3.57
CA LYS A 100 10.59 19.96 -4.03
C LYS A 100 11.20 20.18 -5.42
N ALA A 101 10.51 19.71 -6.46
CA ALA A 101 11.10 19.55 -7.75
C ALA A 101 10.94 20.78 -8.64
N ARG A 102 12.06 21.29 -9.11
CA ARG A 102 12.17 21.98 -10.40
C ARG A 102 12.76 21.06 -11.48
N ASP A 103 13.03 19.81 -11.15
CA ASP A 103 13.70 18.87 -12.04
C ASP A 103 12.66 18.19 -12.95
N LYS A 104 12.84 18.30 -14.26
CA LYS A 104 11.99 17.71 -15.32
C LYS A 104 11.87 16.17 -15.24
N LYS A 105 12.66 15.53 -14.38
CA LYS A 105 12.69 14.09 -14.16
C LYS A 105 11.50 13.62 -13.29
N TYR A 106 10.83 14.52 -12.57
CA TYR A 106 9.74 14.21 -11.65
C TYR A 106 8.39 14.58 -12.25
N ILE A 107 7.37 13.78 -11.93
CA ILE A 107 5.98 14.06 -12.32
C ILE A 107 5.42 15.05 -11.30
N PRO A 108 4.94 16.21 -11.72
CA PRO A 108 4.32 17.17 -10.81
C PRO A 108 2.99 16.67 -10.29
N PHE A 109 2.63 17.03 -9.06
CA PHE A 109 1.31 16.70 -8.48
C PHE A 109 0.18 17.53 -9.12
N PHE A 110 0.50 18.72 -9.55
CA PHE A 110 -0.45 19.64 -10.15
C PHE A 110 0.05 20.09 -11.52
N ASP A 111 -0.86 20.29 -12.43
CA ASP A 111 -0.60 20.86 -13.74
C ASP A 111 -0.38 22.40 -13.66
N LYS A 112 -0.20 23.03 -14.81
CA LYS A 112 0.00 24.49 -14.91
C LYS A 112 -1.21 25.31 -14.46
N ASN A 113 -2.40 24.69 -14.44
CA ASN A 113 -3.67 25.32 -14.05
C ASN A 113 -4.03 25.02 -12.58
N GLY A 114 -3.14 24.35 -11.83
CA GLY A 114 -3.38 23.95 -10.45
C GLY A 114 -4.31 22.74 -10.31
N GLN A 115 -4.61 22.03 -11.41
CA GLN A 115 -5.38 20.79 -11.38
C GLN A 115 -4.48 19.61 -11.06
N LEU A 116 -5.06 18.57 -10.45
CA LEU A 116 -4.34 17.32 -10.17
C LEU A 116 -3.81 16.70 -11.47
N SER A 117 -2.55 16.26 -11.46
CA SER A 117 -1.98 15.49 -12.56
C SER A 117 -2.73 14.17 -12.76
N ASP A 118 -2.72 13.64 -13.98
CA ASP A 118 -3.40 12.37 -14.27
C ASP A 118 -2.84 11.21 -13.44
N THR A 119 -1.53 11.17 -13.23
CA THR A 119 -0.89 10.19 -12.33
C THR A 119 -1.45 10.25 -10.91
N LEU A 120 -1.70 11.46 -10.38
CA LEU A 120 -2.24 11.59 -9.02
C LEU A 120 -3.73 11.22 -8.98
N LYS A 121 -4.49 11.52 -10.05
CA LYS A 121 -5.88 11.05 -10.20
C LYS A 121 -5.97 9.52 -10.20
N ASP A 122 -5.08 8.85 -10.97
CA ASP A 122 -5.02 7.38 -11.02
C ASP A 122 -4.73 6.79 -9.62
N ILE A 123 -3.77 7.36 -8.90
CA ILE A 123 -3.45 6.94 -7.52
C ILE A 123 -4.66 7.13 -6.61
N MET A 124 -5.37 8.26 -6.70
CA MET A 124 -6.58 8.50 -5.91
C MET A 124 -7.70 7.51 -6.22
N GLN A 125 -7.89 7.15 -7.50
CA GLN A 125 -8.86 6.12 -7.88
C GLN A 125 -8.52 4.77 -7.23
N ILE A 126 -7.27 4.34 -7.31
CA ILE A 126 -6.81 3.10 -6.68
C ILE A 126 -7.05 3.14 -5.17
N LEU A 127 -6.65 4.24 -4.50
CA LEU A 127 -6.84 4.39 -3.06
C LEU A 127 -8.31 4.37 -2.65
N ASN A 128 -9.21 4.97 -3.44
CA ASN A 128 -10.65 4.91 -3.20
C ASN A 128 -11.21 3.48 -3.34
N ILE A 129 -10.72 2.72 -4.31
CA ILE A 129 -11.09 1.31 -4.45
C ILE A 129 -10.65 0.53 -3.20
N LEU A 130 -9.42 0.74 -2.72
CA LEU A 130 -8.91 0.08 -1.52
C LEU A 130 -9.71 0.43 -0.27
N GLU A 131 -10.16 1.67 -0.12
CA GLU A 131 -11.02 2.05 0.99
C GLU A 131 -12.34 1.26 1.01
N ASN A 132 -12.94 1.03 -0.17
CA ASN A 132 -14.14 0.21 -0.30
C ASN A 132 -13.87 -1.29 -0.04
N GLU A 133 -12.65 -1.77 -0.33
CA GLU A 133 -12.25 -3.15 -0.07
C GLU A 133 -11.96 -3.44 1.42
N LYS A 134 -11.70 -2.41 2.23
CA LYS A 134 -11.46 -2.58 3.68
C LYS A 134 -12.63 -3.27 4.38
N ASP A 135 -13.84 -2.78 4.15
CA ASP A 135 -15.03 -3.33 4.80
C ASP A 135 -15.34 -4.76 4.34
N LYS A 136 -15.17 -5.04 3.05
CA LYS A 136 -15.32 -6.40 2.51
C LYS A 136 -14.30 -7.36 3.12
N THR A 137 -13.05 -6.92 3.23
CA THR A 137 -11.97 -7.72 3.82
C THR A 137 -12.25 -7.99 5.30
N ARG A 138 -12.68 -6.96 6.05
CA ARG A 138 -13.07 -7.10 7.47
C ARG A 138 -14.22 -8.08 7.63
N ASN A 139 -15.27 -7.97 6.82
CA ASN A 139 -16.42 -8.86 6.87
C ASN A 139 -16.02 -10.33 6.60
N ALA A 140 -15.13 -10.56 5.63
CA ALA A 140 -14.64 -11.90 5.36
C ALA A 140 -13.80 -12.46 6.53
N ILE A 141 -12.96 -11.65 7.16
CA ILE A 141 -12.19 -12.04 8.35
C ILE A 141 -13.15 -12.40 9.49
N ASN A 142 -14.20 -11.60 9.73
CA ASN A 142 -15.20 -11.86 10.77
C ASN A 142 -15.90 -13.20 10.55
N LEU A 143 -16.26 -13.54 9.29
CA LEU A 143 -16.84 -14.85 8.97
C LEU A 143 -15.87 -16.02 9.32
N LEU A 144 -14.57 -15.83 9.06
CA LEU A 144 -13.58 -16.86 9.43
C LEU A 144 -13.48 -17.03 10.95
N ILE A 145 -13.55 -15.95 11.71
CA ILE A 145 -13.57 -15.97 13.18
C ILE A 145 -14.82 -16.67 13.69
N GLU A 146 -16.00 -16.32 13.18
CA GLU A 146 -17.30 -16.90 13.57
C GLU A 146 -17.33 -18.42 13.35
N HIS A 147 -16.60 -18.90 12.36
CA HIS A 147 -16.52 -20.34 12.05
C HIS A 147 -15.29 -21.04 12.69
N GLY A 148 -14.53 -20.34 13.53
CA GLY A 148 -13.36 -20.89 14.23
C GLY A 148 -12.23 -21.30 13.29
N LEU A 149 -12.06 -20.62 12.16
CA LEU A 149 -11.02 -20.90 11.17
C LEU A 149 -9.75 -20.06 11.42
N ILE A 150 -9.84 -19.02 12.21
CA ILE A 150 -8.73 -18.19 12.72
C ILE A 150 -9.01 -17.73 14.14
#